data_072acccdb765a143043ccdf5393647aa
#
_entry.id   072acccdb765a143043ccdf5393647aa
#
_cell.length_a   1.000
_cell.length_b   1.000
_cell.length_c   1.000
_cell.angle_alpha   90.00
_cell.angle_beta   90.00
_cell.angle_gamma   90.00
#
_symmetry.space_group_name_H-M   'P 1'
#
loop_
_entity.id
_entity.type
_entity.pdbx_description
1 polymer ?
#
loop_
_entity_poly.entity_id
_entity_poly.type
_entity_poly.pdbx_seq_one_letter_code
_entity_poly.pdbx_strand_id
1 'polypeptide(L)'
;YAGSAIRNLTMEGRLTLCNLSIEMGARGGMVAPDEVTFEYIKGRENAPQGEAWDQAMEYWKTLKSDDDAVFDQEVRFDAANIEPMITYGTNPGMGMGITQNIPTTEGMGEAAQVSFKKSMEYMGFQPGESLLGKKIDYVFLGACTNGRIEDFRAFASLVKGRRKADNVIAWLVPGSWMVDAQIRKAVSYTHLRAHETELHL
;
A
#
# COMPACT_ATOMS: atom_id res chain seq x y z
N TYR A 1 -6.48 10.54 -10.22
CA TYR A 1 -7.42 9.53 -9.71
C TYR A 1 -8.67 10.20 -9.20
N ALA A 2 -9.84 9.70 -9.58
CA ALA A 2 -11.13 10.30 -9.24
C ALA A 2 -12.20 9.21 -9.01
N GLY A 3 -13.38 9.63 -8.59
CA GLY A 3 -14.53 8.75 -8.37
C GLY A 3 -14.84 8.53 -6.90
N SER A 4 -15.96 7.84 -6.63
CA SER A 4 -16.46 7.60 -5.27
C SER A 4 -15.51 6.75 -4.43
N ALA A 5 -14.90 5.73 -5.01
CA ALA A 5 -13.94 4.89 -4.32
C ALA A 5 -12.73 5.70 -3.83
N ILE A 6 -12.22 6.61 -4.67
CA ILE A 6 -11.07 7.48 -4.31
C ILE A 6 -11.44 8.47 -3.21
N ARG A 7 -12.62 9.08 -3.29
CA ARG A 7 -13.10 10.01 -2.23
C ARG A 7 -13.25 9.33 -0.87
N ASN A 8 -13.58 8.04 -0.86
CA ASN A 8 -13.75 7.25 0.37
C ASN A 8 -12.42 6.70 0.93
N LEU A 9 -11.31 6.85 0.22
CA LEU A 9 -9.99 6.45 0.75
C LEU A 9 -9.55 7.38 1.87
N THR A 10 -8.88 6.78 2.86
CA THR A 10 -8.11 7.54 3.84
C THR A 10 -6.94 8.27 3.15
N MET A 11 -6.32 9.21 3.84
CA MET A 11 -5.18 9.92 3.29
C MET A 11 -4.00 8.98 2.99
N GLU A 12 -3.77 7.98 3.83
CA GLU A 12 -2.74 6.96 3.64
C GLU A 12 -3.00 6.14 2.36
N GLY A 13 -4.26 5.75 2.12
CA GLY A 13 -4.65 5.07 0.87
C GLY A 13 -4.40 5.93 -0.37
N ARG A 14 -4.72 7.23 -0.31
CA ARG A 14 -4.44 8.17 -1.41
C ARG A 14 -2.94 8.33 -1.66
N LEU A 15 -2.15 8.45 -0.60
CA LEU A 15 -0.69 8.53 -0.70
C LEU A 15 -0.10 7.26 -1.30
N THR A 16 -0.61 6.09 -0.92
CA THR A 16 -0.22 4.80 -1.50
C THR A 16 -0.52 4.77 -3.01
N LEU A 17 -1.73 5.15 -3.40
CA LEU A 17 -2.16 5.16 -4.79
C LEU A 17 -1.29 6.08 -5.66
N CYS A 18 -1.04 7.32 -5.19
CA CYS A 18 -0.18 8.27 -5.89
C CYS A 18 1.26 7.76 -6.02
N ASN A 19 1.76 7.12 -4.99
CA ASN A 19 3.13 6.60 -4.95
C ASN A 19 3.31 5.40 -5.91
N LEU A 20 2.35 4.45 -5.89
CA LEU A 20 2.35 3.28 -6.78
C LEU A 20 2.10 3.63 -8.26
N SER A 21 1.74 4.88 -8.57
CA SER A 21 1.62 5.33 -9.96
C SER A 21 2.92 5.18 -10.75
N ILE A 22 4.06 5.28 -10.07
CA ILE A 22 5.38 5.13 -10.69
C ILE A 22 5.60 3.69 -11.18
N GLU A 23 5.16 2.70 -10.42
CA GLU A 23 5.31 1.29 -10.79
C GLU A 23 4.51 0.91 -12.04
N MET A 24 3.41 1.60 -12.31
CA MET A 24 2.68 1.40 -13.58
C MET A 24 3.20 2.27 -14.74
N GLY A 25 4.31 2.98 -14.54
CA GLY A 25 4.98 3.77 -15.57
C GLY A 25 4.52 5.23 -15.68
N ALA A 26 3.67 5.71 -14.79
CA ALA A 26 3.31 7.13 -14.73
C ALA A 26 4.45 7.97 -14.12
N ARG A 27 4.51 9.25 -14.49
CA ARG A 27 5.48 10.19 -13.92
C ARG A 27 5.05 10.77 -12.57
N GLY A 28 3.80 10.58 -12.21
CA GLY A 28 3.22 11.04 -10.96
C GLY A 28 1.78 10.55 -10.83
N GLY A 29 1.22 10.70 -9.65
CA GLY A 29 -0.18 10.41 -9.35
C GLY A 29 -0.77 11.53 -8.53
N MET A 30 -2.02 11.90 -8.78
CA MET A 30 -2.70 12.98 -8.08
C MET A 30 -4.12 12.59 -7.71
N VAL A 31 -4.52 13.05 -6.54
CA VAL A 31 -5.91 13.04 -6.06
C VAL A 31 -6.25 14.47 -5.69
N ALA A 32 -7.38 14.98 -6.20
CA ALA A 32 -7.83 16.33 -5.85
C ALA A 32 -8.03 16.45 -4.33
N PRO A 33 -7.57 17.54 -3.70
CA PRO A 33 -7.78 17.75 -2.28
C PRO A 33 -9.26 17.95 -1.96
N ASP A 34 -9.70 17.36 -0.86
CA ASP A 34 -11.05 17.46 -0.33
C ASP A 34 -11.01 17.46 1.22
N GLU A 35 -12.14 17.33 1.86
CA GLU A 35 -12.28 17.35 3.31
C GLU A 35 -11.35 16.35 4.02
N VAL A 36 -11.13 15.16 3.45
CA VAL A 36 -10.18 14.17 4.00
C VAL A 36 -8.76 14.72 4.02
N THR A 37 -8.36 15.42 2.94
CA THR A 37 -7.06 16.07 2.84
C THR A 37 -6.93 17.22 3.83
N PHE A 38 -7.97 18.04 3.94
CA PHE A 38 -7.97 19.19 4.82
C PHE A 38 -7.89 18.79 6.28
N GLU A 39 -8.68 17.84 6.72
CA GLU A 39 -8.62 17.31 8.08
C GLU A 39 -7.28 16.63 8.39
N TYR A 40 -6.67 15.96 7.41
CA TYR A 40 -5.35 15.37 7.58
C TYR A 40 -4.25 16.42 7.81
N ILE A 41 -4.33 17.58 7.15
CA ILE A 41 -3.33 18.66 7.27
C ILE A 41 -3.57 19.49 8.52
N LYS A 42 -4.81 19.68 8.92
CA LYS A 42 -5.22 20.58 10.00
C LYS A 42 -4.48 20.29 11.31
N GLY A 43 -3.90 21.32 11.89
CA GLY A 43 -3.22 21.23 13.18
C GLY A 43 -1.85 20.56 13.16
N ARG A 44 -1.32 20.22 12.00
CA ARG A 44 0.08 19.77 11.90
C ARG A 44 1.04 20.94 12.09
N GLU A 45 2.24 20.65 12.58
CA GLU A 45 3.25 21.64 12.97
C GLU A 45 3.54 22.70 11.89
N ASN A 46 3.61 22.27 10.63
CA ASN A 46 3.92 23.16 9.50
C ASN A 46 2.67 23.54 8.67
N ALA A 47 1.46 23.25 9.15
CA ALA A 47 0.24 23.63 8.46
C ALA A 47 -0.05 25.13 8.66
N PRO A 48 -0.66 25.80 7.67
CA PRO A 48 -1.15 27.16 7.85
C PRO A 48 -2.12 27.26 9.04
N GLN A 49 -2.16 28.40 9.70
CA GLN A 49 -3.05 28.63 10.85
C GLN A 49 -3.79 29.96 10.71
N GLY A 50 -4.95 30.09 11.37
CA GLY A 50 -5.76 31.30 11.37
C GLY A 50 -6.14 31.72 9.96
N GLU A 51 -6.02 32.99 9.62
CA GLU A 51 -6.38 33.55 8.32
C GLU A 51 -5.62 32.89 7.15
N ALA A 52 -4.35 32.52 7.36
CA ALA A 52 -3.59 31.80 6.35
C ALA A 52 -4.17 30.40 6.04
N TRP A 53 -4.79 29.76 7.03
CA TRP A 53 -5.53 28.51 6.81
C TRP A 53 -6.75 28.73 5.91
N ASP A 54 -7.53 29.78 6.18
CA ASP A 54 -8.74 30.08 5.42
C ASP A 54 -8.41 30.39 3.96
N GLN A 55 -7.37 31.19 3.73
CA GLN A 55 -6.85 31.50 2.39
C GLN A 55 -6.35 30.22 1.67
N ALA A 56 -5.63 29.37 2.38
CA ALA A 56 -5.15 28.09 1.83
C ALA A 56 -6.31 27.17 1.45
N MET A 57 -7.33 27.08 2.29
CA MET A 57 -8.53 26.28 2.03
C MET A 57 -9.29 26.75 0.78
N GLU A 58 -9.45 28.07 0.60
CA GLU A 58 -10.07 28.61 -0.61
C GLU A 58 -9.27 28.24 -1.85
N TYR A 59 -7.94 28.40 -1.80
CA TYR A 59 -7.07 28.02 -2.91
C TYR A 59 -7.10 26.52 -3.19
N TRP A 60 -6.99 25.67 -2.17
CA TRP A 60 -6.97 24.21 -2.37
C TRP A 60 -8.23 23.66 -2.99
N LYS A 61 -9.40 24.24 -2.72
CA LYS A 61 -10.67 23.89 -3.33
C LYS A 61 -10.69 24.10 -4.85
N THR A 62 -9.85 25.00 -5.36
CA THR A 62 -9.72 25.24 -6.79
C THR A 62 -8.84 24.22 -7.52
N LEU A 63 -8.12 23.35 -6.79
CA LEU A 63 -7.16 22.40 -7.37
C LEU A 63 -7.78 21.10 -7.93
N LYS A 64 -9.10 20.99 -7.97
CA LYS A 64 -9.78 19.92 -8.69
C LYS A 64 -9.69 20.16 -10.19
N SER A 65 -9.76 19.09 -11.00
CA SER A 65 -9.92 19.23 -12.45
C SER A 65 -11.22 19.95 -12.78
N ASP A 66 -11.21 20.75 -13.84
CA ASP A 66 -12.41 21.39 -14.37
C ASP A 66 -13.44 20.36 -14.84
N ASP A 67 -14.72 20.70 -14.79
CA ASP A 67 -15.79 19.76 -15.13
C ASP A 67 -15.79 19.40 -16.64
N ASP A 68 -15.17 20.24 -17.46
CA ASP A 68 -14.97 20.07 -18.91
C ASP A 68 -13.55 19.65 -19.30
N ALA A 69 -12.73 19.24 -18.32
CA ALA A 69 -11.38 18.78 -18.59
C ALA A 69 -11.36 17.59 -19.55
N VAL A 70 -10.49 17.67 -20.56
CA VAL A 70 -10.29 16.60 -21.54
C VAL A 70 -8.99 15.88 -21.25
N PHE A 71 -9.06 14.56 -21.14
CA PHE A 71 -7.91 13.71 -20.86
C PHE A 71 -7.52 12.91 -22.11
N ASP A 72 -6.23 12.69 -22.32
CA ASP A 72 -5.74 11.86 -23.43
C ASP A 72 -6.24 10.41 -23.33
N GLN A 73 -6.40 9.91 -22.13
CA GLN A 73 -6.91 8.58 -21.85
C GLN A 73 -7.65 8.53 -20.50
N GLU A 74 -8.79 7.89 -20.49
CA GLU A 74 -9.53 7.55 -19.28
C GLU A 74 -9.63 6.03 -19.13
N VAL A 75 -9.34 5.53 -17.92
CA VAL A 75 -9.55 4.13 -17.57
C VAL A 75 -10.48 4.07 -16.37
N ARG A 76 -11.53 3.26 -16.47
CA ARG A 76 -12.55 3.12 -15.42
C ARG A 76 -12.52 1.73 -14.82
N PHE A 77 -12.49 1.66 -13.51
CA PHE A 77 -12.54 0.42 -12.76
C PHE A 77 -13.73 0.44 -11.79
N ASP A 78 -14.37 -0.70 -11.64
CA ASP A 78 -15.29 -0.92 -10.54
C ASP A 78 -14.49 -1.46 -9.33
N ALA A 79 -14.35 -0.63 -8.30
CA ALA A 79 -13.59 -0.98 -7.11
C ALA A 79 -14.18 -2.17 -6.33
N ALA A 80 -15.46 -2.49 -6.52
CA ALA A 80 -16.08 -3.66 -5.90
C ALA A 80 -15.51 -4.99 -6.43
N ASN A 81 -14.92 -4.97 -7.63
CA ASN A 81 -14.32 -6.14 -8.26
C ASN A 81 -12.82 -6.29 -7.96
N ILE A 82 -12.24 -5.39 -7.17
CA ILE A 82 -10.82 -5.47 -6.79
C ILE A 82 -10.69 -6.23 -5.48
N GLU A 83 -10.21 -7.46 -5.57
CA GLU A 83 -9.86 -8.27 -4.41
C GLU A 83 -8.45 -7.92 -3.87
N PRO A 84 -8.09 -8.36 -2.66
CA PRO A 84 -6.71 -8.27 -2.17
C PRO A 84 -5.74 -8.92 -3.14
N MET A 85 -4.67 -8.22 -3.47
CA MET A 85 -3.70 -8.63 -4.48
C MET A 85 -2.40 -9.13 -3.85
N ILE A 86 -1.76 -10.08 -4.53
CA ILE A 86 -0.44 -10.60 -4.20
C ILE A 86 0.41 -10.68 -5.46
N THR A 87 1.72 -10.47 -5.34
CA THR A 87 2.67 -10.74 -6.42
C THR A 87 3.25 -12.14 -6.30
N TYR A 88 3.31 -12.85 -7.41
CA TYR A 88 3.87 -14.21 -7.51
C TYR A 88 5.24 -14.23 -8.21
N GLY A 89 5.75 -13.08 -8.63
CA GLY A 89 6.97 -12.98 -9.42
C GLY A 89 7.85 -11.81 -8.99
N THR A 90 8.70 -11.35 -9.91
CA THR A 90 9.80 -10.41 -9.65
C THR A 90 9.49 -8.97 -10.04
N ASN A 91 8.29 -8.68 -10.51
CA ASN A 91 7.87 -7.31 -10.87
C ASN A 91 6.36 -7.10 -10.61
N PRO A 92 5.89 -5.84 -10.52
CA PRO A 92 4.50 -5.52 -10.23
C PRO A 92 3.48 -6.08 -11.26
N GLY A 93 3.89 -6.29 -12.51
CA GLY A 93 3.06 -6.91 -13.54
C GLY A 93 2.76 -8.39 -13.29
N MET A 94 3.47 -9.02 -12.36
CA MET A 94 3.21 -10.39 -11.90
C MET A 94 2.33 -10.40 -10.66
N GLY A 95 1.28 -9.59 -10.64
CA GLY A 95 0.25 -9.54 -9.60
C GLY A 95 -0.97 -10.38 -9.97
N MET A 96 -1.63 -10.91 -8.95
CA MET A 96 -2.90 -11.63 -9.08
C MET A 96 -3.76 -11.44 -7.83
N GLY A 97 -5.04 -11.71 -7.91
CA GLY A 97 -5.90 -11.80 -6.74
C GLY A 97 -5.46 -12.93 -5.81
N ILE A 98 -5.57 -12.73 -4.51
CA ILE A 98 -5.09 -13.69 -3.50
C ILE A 98 -5.77 -15.06 -3.60
N THR A 99 -6.97 -15.11 -4.15
CA THR A 99 -7.73 -16.36 -4.34
C THR A 99 -7.43 -17.07 -5.65
N GLN A 100 -6.71 -16.43 -6.55
CA GLN A 100 -6.33 -16.96 -7.86
C GLN A 100 -5.12 -17.88 -7.78
N ASN A 101 -4.93 -18.66 -8.84
CA ASN A 101 -3.72 -19.46 -9.03
C ASN A 101 -2.72 -18.70 -9.91
N ILE A 102 -1.44 -18.99 -9.74
CA ILE A 102 -0.36 -18.49 -10.61
C ILE A 102 -0.71 -18.84 -12.06
N PRO A 103 -0.66 -17.89 -13.01
CA PRO A 103 -0.95 -18.16 -14.40
C PRO A 103 -0.08 -19.30 -14.99
N THR A 104 -0.57 -19.91 -16.05
CA THR A 104 0.23 -20.80 -16.88
C THR A 104 0.88 -20.03 -18.02
N THR A 105 1.74 -20.67 -18.80
CA THR A 105 2.36 -20.04 -19.98
C THR A 105 1.45 -20.03 -21.22
N GLU A 106 0.23 -20.51 -21.09
CA GLU A 106 -0.73 -20.55 -22.18
C GLU A 106 -1.10 -19.13 -22.65
N GLY A 107 -1.05 -18.92 -23.94
CA GLY A 107 -1.30 -17.59 -24.54
C GLY A 107 -0.19 -16.56 -24.41
N MET A 108 0.91 -16.88 -23.73
CA MET A 108 2.06 -15.96 -23.64
C MET A 108 2.97 -16.07 -24.86
N GLY A 109 3.47 -14.92 -25.36
CA GLY A 109 4.53 -14.91 -26.39
C GLY A 109 5.86 -15.44 -25.84
N GLU A 110 6.78 -15.88 -26.70
CA GLU A 110 8.03 -16.52 -26.32
C GLU A 110 8.86 -15.74 -25.29
N ALA A 111 9.05 -14.43 -25.50
CA ALA A 111 9.83 -13.59 -24.59
C ALA A 111 9.18 -13.53 -23.20
N ALA A 112 7.84 -13.44 -23.13
CA ALA A 112 7.10 -13.45 -21.88
C ALA A 112 7.20 -14.80 -21.17
N GLN A 113 7.14 -15.91 -21.92
CA GLN A 113 7.32 -17.26 -21.36
C GLN A 113 8.70 -17.43 -20.72
N VAL A 114 9.76 -16.94 -21.39
CA VAL A 114 11.12 -17.02 -20.85
C VAL A 114 11.24 -16.21 -19.55
N SER A 115 10.73 -14.99 -19.54
CA SER A 115 10.73 -14.15 -18.34
C SER A 115 9.93 -14.77 -17.20
N PHE A 116 8.74 -15.29 -17.51
CA PHE A 116 7.88 -15.96 -16.55
C PHE A 116 8.56 -17.20 -15.94
N LYS A 117 9.14 -18.08 -16.75
CA LYS A 117 9.85 -19.28 -16.28
C LYS A 117 11.01 -18.94 -15.34
N LYS A 118 11.82 -17.91 -15.69
CA LYS A 118 12.90 -17.44 -14.81
C LYS A 118 12.40 -16.91 -13.49
N SER A 119 11.27 -16.19 -13.49
CA SER A 119 10.66 -15.69 -12.27
C SER A 119 10.13 -16.83 -11.40
N MET A 120 9.50 -17.85 -11.99
CA MET A 120 9.01 -19.02 -11.26
C MET A 120 10.17 -19.81 -10.62
N GLU A 121 11.25 -20.00 -11.37
CA GLU A 121 12.46 -20.64 -10.85
C GLU A 121 13.06 -19.85 -9.68
N TYR A 122 13.16 -18.52 -9.83
CA TYR A 122 13.69 -17.65 -8.78
C TYR A 122 12.82 -17.65 -7.52
N MET A 123 11.50 -17.59 -7.68
CA MET A 123 10.53 -17.57 -6.57
C MET A 123 10.27 -18.96 -5.96
N GLY A 124 10.67 -20.03 -6.62
CA GLY A 124 10.43 -21.40 -6.20
C GLY A 124 8.96 -21.84 -6.34
N PHE A 125 8.22 -21.21 -7.27
CA PHE A 125 6.82 -21.51 -7.53
C PHE A 125 6.61 -22.30 -8.82
N GLN A 126 5.44 -22.94 -8.95
CA GLN A 126 5.04 -23.63 -10.15
C GLN A 126 3.84 -22.94 -10.83
N PRO A 127 3.80 -22.91 -12.17
CA PRO A 127 2.62 -22.44 -12.89
C PRO A 127 1.36 -23.20 -12.45
N GLY A 128 0.25 -22.48 -12.26
CA GLY A 128 -1.03 -23.06 -11.87
C GLY A 128 -1.20 -23.34 -10.37
N GLU A 129 -0.18 -23.15 -9.53
CA GLU A 129 -0.34 -23.41 -8.10
C GLU A 129 -1.01 -22.23 -7.38
N SER A 130 -1.64 -22.52 -6.24
CA SER A 130 -2.20 -21.53 -5.32
C SER A 130 -1.16 -21.10 -4.31
N LEU A 131 -1.14 -19.80 -3.97
CA LEU A 131 -0.33 -19.27 -2.88
C LEU A 131 -1.03 -19.34 -1.52
N LEU A 132 -2.35 -19.60 -1.50
CA LEU A 132 -3.07 -19.80 -0.24
C LEU A 132 -2.57 -21.04 0.50
N GLY A 133 -2.29 -20.86 1.79
CA GLY A 133 -1.82 -21.96 2.65
C GLY A 133 -0.33 -22.29 2.49
N LYS A 134 0.42 -21.55 1.67
CA LYS A 134 1.87 -21.70 1.60
C LYS A 134 2.50 -21.35 2.95
N LYS A 135 3.45 -22.19 3.37
CA LYS A 135 4.25 -21.92 4.54
C LYS A 135 5.15 -20.71 4.29
N ILE A 136 5.21 -19.82 5.26
CA ILE A 136 6.09 -18.65 5.25
C ILE A 136 7.06 -18.72 6.42
N ASP A 137 8.25 -18.20 6.25
CA ASP A 137 9.30 -18.12 7.26
C ASP A 137 9.52 -16.68 7.72
N TYR A 138 9.27 -15.70 6.86
CA TYR A 138 9.46 -14.28 7.13
C TYR A 138 8.20 -13.47 6.82
N VAL A 139 7.88 -12.54 7.71
CA VAL A 139 6.89 -11.47 7.49
C VAL A 139 7.63 -10.15 7.58
N PHE A 140 7.58 -9.38 6.52
CA PHE A 140 8.13 -8.03 6.49
C PHE A 140 7.00 -7.02 6.34
N LEU A 141 6.79 -6.18 7.36
CA LEU A 141 5.83 -5.10 7.32
C LEU A 141 6.57 -3.77 7.24
N GLY A 142 6.58 -3.19 6.09
CA GLY A 142 7.23 -1.91 5.81
C GLY A 142 7.47 -1.74 4.33
N ALA A 143 7.49 -0.51 3.85
CA ALA A 143 7.78 -0.16 2.47
C ALA A 143 8.13 1.33 2.38
N CYS A 144 8.68 1.77 1.22
CA CYS A 144 8.89 3.18 0.93
C CYS A 144 7.56 3.96 0.85
N THR A 145 6.48 3.30 0.46
CA THR A 145 5.14 3.87 0.31
C THR A 145 4.33 3.77 1.60
N ASN A 146 4.33 2.60 2.22
CA ASN A 146 3.65 2.27 3.47
C ASN A 146 4.68 2.12 4.59
N GLY A 147 4.24 1.94 5.81
CA GLY A 147 5.10 1.98 6.99
C GLY A 147 4.81 3.23 7.82
N ARG A 148 3.58 3.75 7.69
CA ARG A 148 3.01 4.83 8.51
C ARG A 148 2.41 4.24 9.77
N ILE A 149 2.15 5.07 10.76
CA ILE A 149 1.61 4.60 12.03
C ILE A 149 0.25 3.89 11.88
N GLU A 150 -0.56 4.28 10.91
CA GLU A 150 -1.86 3.68 10.60
C GLU A 150 -1.71 2.24 10.10
N ASP A 151 -0.70 1.96 9.28
CA ASP A 151 -0.40 0.61 8.80
C ASP A 151 -0.05 -0.33 9.98
N PHE A 152 0.75 0.15 10.91
CA PHE A 152 1.10 -0.61 12.12
C PHE A 152 -0.09 -0.76 13.08
N ARG A 153 -0.98 0.20 13.17
CA ARG A 153 -2.24 0.09 13.92
C ARG A 153 -3.16 -0.95 13.33
N ALA A 154 -3.30 -0.97 12.00
CA ALA A 154 -4.07 -1.99 11.29
C ALA A 154 -3.49 -3.39 11.54
N PHE A 155 -2.17 -3.55 11.38
CA PHE A 155 -1.48 -4.80 11.69
C PHE A 155 -1.68 -5.22 13.15
N ALA A 156 -1.48 -4.30 14.10
CA ALA A 156 -1.66 -4.58 15.51
C ALA A 156 -3.07 -5.06 15.85
N SER A 157 -4.10 -4.51 15.19
CA SER A 157 -5.49 -4.96 15.37
C SER A 157 -5.71 -6.40 14.94
N LEU A 158 -5.03 -6.84 13.86
CA LEU A 158 -5.11 -8.21 13.35
C LEU A 158 -4.41 -9.23 14.24
N VAL A 159 -3.27 -8.86 14.84
CA VAL A 159 -2.45 -9.78 15.64
C VAL A 159 -2.72 -9.71 17.13
N LYS A 160 -3.54 -8.76 17.58
CA LYS A 160 -3.89 -8.58 19.00
C LYS A 160 -4.44 -9.88 19.60
N GLY A 161 -3.83 -10.33 20.69
CA GLY A 161 -4.22 -11.55 21.39
C GLY A 161 -3.83 -12.86 20.67
N ARG A 162 -3.11 -12.76 19.55
CA ARG A 162 -2.58 -13.92 18.83
C ARG A 162 -1.07 -14.09 19.10
N ARG A 163 -0.59 -15.30 18.92
CA ARG A 163 0.83 -15.63 18.95
C ARG A 163 1.31 -15.94 17.54
N LYS A 164 2.46 -15.39 17.13
CA LYS A 164 3.08 -15.78 15.86
C LYS A 164 3.52 -17.25 15.92
N ALA A 165 3.55 -17.92 14.80
CA ALA A 165 4.12 -19.25 14.70
C ALA A 165 5.62 -19.22 15.03
N ASP A 166 6.12 -20.24 15.71
CA ASP A 166 7.51 -20.26 16.21
C ASP A 166 8.55 -20.25 15.07
N ASN A 167 8.19 -20.74 13.89
CA ASN A 167 9.04 -20.74 12.71
C ASN A 167 9.01 -19.42 11.92
N VAL A 168 8.19 -18.44 12.30
CA VAL A 168 8.06 -17.18 11.54
C VAL A 168 8.87 -16.09 12.21
N ILE A 169 9.69 -15.40 11.44
CA ILE A 169 10.35 -14.16 11.84
C ILE A 169 9.55 -12.99 11.27
N ALA A 170 9.20 -12.03 12.11
CA ALA A 170 8.44 -10.86 11.69
C ALA A 170 9.29 -9.58 11.88
N TRP A 171 9.47 -8.83 10.82
CA TRP A 171 10.13 -7.54 10.81
C TRP A 171 9.11 -6.42 10.61
N LEU A 172 9.15 -5.45 11.51
CA LEU A 172 8.35 -4.24 11.44
C LEU A 172 9.30 -3.07 11.15
N VAL A 173 9.22 -2.52 9.95
CA VAL A 173 10.14 -1.49 9.47
C VAL A 173 9.37 -0.18 9.27
N PRO A 174 9.45 0.77 10.22
CA PRO A 174 8.76 2.05 10.12
C PRO A 174 9.36 2.93 9.03
N GLY A 175 8.50 3.71 8.36
CA GLY A 175 8.88 4.61 7.27
C GLY A 175 9.65 5.85 7.73
N SER A 176 9.74 6.13 9.03
CA SER A 176 10.51 7.23 9.60
C SER A 176 10.79 7.02 11.09
N TRP A 177 11.80 7.73 11.60
CA TRP A 177 12.08 7.76 13.03
C TRP A 177 10.88 8.21 13.88
N MET A 178 10.09 9.15 13.40
CA MET A 178 8.88 9.62 14.09
C MET A 178 7.83 8.50 14.22
N VAL A 179 7.64 7.72 13.16
CA VAL A 179 6.75 6.55 13.19
C VAL A 179 7.30 5.48 14.13
N ASP A 180 8.61 5.23 14.13
CA ASP A 180 9.23 4.30 15.07
C ASP A 180 8.95 4.70 16.53
N ALA A 181 9.15 5.97 16.88
CA ALA A 181 8.85 6.49 18.21
C ALA A 181 7.36 6.31 18.58
N GLN A 182 6.45 6.52 17.62
CA GLN A 182 5.02 6.32 17.84
C GLN A 182 4.66 4.84 18.03
N ILE A 183 5.27 3.94 17.25
CA ILE A 183 5.08 2.50 17.39
C ILE A 183 5.54 2.03 18.76
N ARG A 184 6.74 2.41 19.18
CA ARG A 184 7.28 2.05 20.51
C ARG A 184 6.35 2.50 21.62
N LYS A 185 5.80 3.70 21.52
CA LYS A 185 4.84 4.25 22.49
C LYS A 185 3.51 3.51 22.45
N ALA A 186 2.98 3.21 21.27
CA ALA A 186 1.67 2.56 21.09
C ALA A 186 1.73 1.06 21.39
N VAL A 187 2.79 0.38 20.98
CA VAL A 187 2.95 -1.08 21.04
C VAL A 187 3.47 -1.55 22.39
N SER A 188 4.20 -0.72 23.15
CA SER A 188 4.57 -1.03 24.55
C SER A 188 3.34 -1.30 25.43
N TYR A 189 2.19 -0.78 25.08
CA TYR A 189 0.93 -1.01 25.79
C TYR A 189 0.12 -2.22 25.28
N THR A 190 0.46 -2.82 24.16
CA THR A 190 -0.34 -3.88 23.51
C THR A 190 0.40 -5.19 23.30
N HIS A 191 1.16 -5.70 24.28
CA HIS A 191 1.65 -7.10 24.33
C HIS A 191 2.31 -7.70 23.06
N LEU A 192 3.01 -6.90 22.22
CA LEU A 192 4.01 -7.44 21.32
C LEU A 192 5.35 -7.72 22.07
N ARG A 193 5.27 -7.96 23.37
CA ARG A 193 6.31 -8.63 24.15
C ARG A 193 6.18 -10.14 23.96
N ALA A 194 6.38 -10.60 22.76
CA ALA A 194 6.70 -11.97 22.49
C ALA A 194 8.01 -11.96 21.70
N HIS A 195 9.11 -12.00 22.44
CA HIS A 195 10.45 -12.38 22.01
C HIS A 195 10.86 -11.95 20.59
N GLU A 196 11.82 -11.00 20.58
CA GLU A 196 12.70 -10.66 19.47
C GLU A 196 12.06 -9.91 18.31
N THR A 197 11.80 -8.60 18.52
CA THR A 197 11.88 -7.63 17.44
C THR A 197 13.28 -7.04 17.43
N GLU A 198 14.18 -7.58 16.66
CA GLU A 198 15.40 -6.87 16.30
C GLU A 198 15.02 -5.78 15.31
N LEU A 199 15.08 -4.52 15.76
CA LEU A 199 15.04 -3.35 14.90
C LEU A 199 16.46 -3.15 14.38
N HIS A 200 16.72 -3.57 13.16
CA HIS A 200 17.91 -3.14 12.44
C HIS A 200 17.61 -1.83 11.70
N LEU A 201 18.32 -0.77 12.10
CA LEU A 201 18.43 0.51 11.40
C LEU A 201 19.44 0.40 10.28
#